data_67dabea9efb4581beba87f1e19b28a97
#
_entry.id   67dabea9efb4581beba87f1e19b28a97
#
_cell.length_a   1.000
_cell.length_b   1.000
_cell.length_c   1.000
_cell.angle_alpha   90.00
_cell.angle_beta   90.00
_cell.angle_gamma   90.00
#
_symmetry.space_group_name_H-M   'P 1'
#
loop_
_entity.id
_entity.type
_entity.pdbx_description
1 polymer ?
#
loop_
_entity_poly.entity_id
_entity_poly.type
_entity_poly.pdbx_seq_one_letter_code
_entity_poly.pdbx_strand_id
1 'polypeptide(L)'
;MLVDHHCHLDYPDLASNREDVIARAKAAGVCRLVTISTLIRNYDTYREIAEANPEIFFTVGTHPHRAHEELDVSVEEIVRLAQHPKCIGIGEAGLDYFYDKSPRPAQREGFIKHIAAARESGLPLVIHSRDADEDTASILEEEMHRGAFTAVLHCFTGGADLARRAVAIGLYVSFSGVITFKKNDALRAIAAEVPMDRVLVETDAPFLAPEPFRGKRNEPAYVVHTAATLARVKGVSDEEIATVTTENFYRLYAKAPRTLESAAA
;
A
#
# COMPACT_ATOMS: atom_id res chain seq x y z
N MET A 1 -9.09 -15.35 6.03
CA MET A 1 -9.22 -13.90 6.34
C MET A 1 -8.27 -13.17 5.40
N LEU A 2 -8.63 -11.95 4.98
CA LEU A 2 -7.81 -11.10 4.11
C LEU A 2 -7.49 -9.77 4.82
N VAL A 3 -6.48 -9.08 4.32
CA VAL A 3 -6.15 -7.70 4.69
C VAL A 3 -6.20 -6.84 3.42
N ASP A 4 -6.83 -5.68 3.50
CA ASP A 4 -6.67 -4.63 2.51
C ASP A 4 -5.67 -3.61 3.05
N HIS A 5 -4.42 -3.73 2.61
CA HIS A 5 -3.35 -2.91 3.16
C HIS A 5 -3.19 -1.54 2.48
N HIS A 6 -4.10 -1.19 1.53
CA HIS A 6 -4.05 0.10 0.85
C HIS A 6 -5.44 0.55 0.39
N CYS A 7 -6.03 1.50 1.11
CA CYS A 7 -7.27 2.18 0.74
C CYS A 7 -7.27 3.62 1.28
N HIS A 8 -8.11 4.50 0.70
CA HIS A 8 -8.21 5.92 1.07
C HIS A 8 -9.57 6.20 1.72
N LEU A 9 -9.71 5.83 3.00
CA LEU A 9 -10.96 5.99 3.77
C LEU A 9 -11.30 7.45 4.08
N ASP A 10 -10.36 8.37 3.88
CA ASP A 10 -10.53 9.82 4.02
C ASP A 10 -11.16 10.47 2.79
N TYR A 11 -11.13 9.82 1.63
CA TYR A 11 -11.66 10.41 0.40
C TYR A 11 -13.18 10.52 0.43
N PRO A 12 -13.75 11.62 -0.12
CA PRO A 12 -15.19 11.91 -0.07
C PRO A 12 -16.09 10.75 -0.51
N ASP A 13 -15.63 9.97 -1.49
CA ASP A 13 -16.35 8.81 -2.03
C ASP A 13 -16.60 7.71 -0.98
N LEU A 14 -15.72 7.57 0.01
CA LEU A 14 -15.83 6.58 1.09
C LEU A 14 -16.19 7.22 2.43
N ALA A 15 -15.73 8.44 2.68
CA ALA A 15 -15.89 9.14 3.96
C ALA A 15 -17.37 9.35 4.34
N SER A 16 -18.24 9.62 3.36
CA SER A 16 -19.66 9.90 3.58
C SER A 16 -20.46 8.69 4.12
N ASN A 17 -19.94 7.46 3.92
CA ASN A 17 -20.58 6.22 4.36
C ASN A 17 -19.54 5.20 4.89
N ARG A 18 -18.50 5.72 5.56
CA ARG A 18 -17.32 4.93 6.00
C ARG A 18 -17.70 3.75 6.87
N GLU A 19 -18.62 3.90 7.81
CA GLU A 19 -19.09 2.84 8.69
C GLU A 19 -19.66 1.66 7.91
N ASP A 20 -20.52 1.94 6.92
CA ASP A 20 -21.09 0.90 6.04
C ASP A 20 -19.99 0.23 5.18
N VAL A 21 -19.02 0.99 4.69
CA VAL A 21 -17.86 0.47 3.93
C VAL A 21 -17.07 -0.52 4.78
N ILE A 22 -16.76 -0.14 6.03
CA ILE A 22 -16.05 -0.99 7.00
C ILE A 22 -16.87 -2.24 7.32
N ALA A 23 -18.19 -2.09 7.54
CA ALA A 23 -19.07 -3.22 7.83
C ALA A 23 -19.10 -4.23 6.67
N ARG A 24 -19.17 -3.75 5.42
CA ARG A 24 -19.12 -4.63 4.23
C ARG A 24 -17.75 -5.32 4.11
N ALA A 25 -16.65 -4.63 4.38
CA ALA A 25 -15.32 -5.23 4.37
C ALA A 25 -15.22 -6.39 5.38
N LYS A 26 -15.70 -6.17 6.61
CA LYS A 26 -15.77 -7.22 7.65
C LYS A 26 -16.63 -8.41 7.19
N ALA A 27 -17.82 -8.13 6.65
CA ALA A 27 -18.72 -9.17 6.13
C ALA A 27 -18.10 -9.99 4.98
N ALA A 28 -17.22 -9.38 4.19
CA ALA A 28 -16.44 -10.04 3.15
C ALA A 28 -15.21 -10.82 3.66
N GLY A 29 -14.95 -10.83 4.98
CA GLY A 29 -13.82 -11.52 5.59
C GLY A 29 -12.52 -10.74 5.61
N VAL A 30 -12.57 -9.41 5.39
CA VAL A 30 -11.41 -8.51 5.54
C VAL A 30 -11.24 -8.16 7.01
N CYS A 31 -10.12 -8.54 7.61
CA CYS A 31 -9.89 -8.41 9.04
C CYS A 31 -9.08 -7.18 9.46
N ARG A 32 -8.37 -6.56 8.51
CA ARG A 32 -7.59 -5.32 8.72
C ARG A 32 -7.69 -4.44 7.51
N LEU A 33 -7.68 -3.12 7.76
CA LEU A 33 -7.62 -2.07 6.74
C LEU A 33 -6.45 -1.14 7.06
N VAL A 34 -5.76 -0.64 6.04
CA VAL A 34 -4.77 0.42 6.19
C VAL A 34 -5.22 1.62 5.37
N THR A 35 -5.57 2.72 6.04
CA THR A 35 -5.86 3.98 5.35
C THR A 35 -4.56 4.72 5.08
N ILE A 36 -4.40 5.17 3.83
CA ILE A 36 -3.11 5.64 3.31
C ILE A 36 -3.06 7.16 3.27
N SER A 37 -1.99 7.70 3.84
CA SER A 37 -1.70 9.14 3.78
C SER A 37 -1.26 9.57 2.39
N THR A 38 -1.84 10.65 1.90
CA THR A 38 -1.41 11.33 0.67
C THR A 38 -0.81 12.70 0.95
N LEU A 39 -1.01 13.23 2.16
CA LEU A 39 -0.42 14.46 2.69
C LEU A 39 -0.15 14.31 4.18
N ILE A 40 1.07 14.60 4.60
CA ILE A 40 1.46 14.59 6.02
C ILE A 40 0.65 15.62 6.83
N ARG A 41 0.35 16.77 6.25
CA ARG A 41 -0.47 17.82 6.91
C ARG A 41 -1.90 17.39 7.24
N ASN A 42 -2.38 16.29 6.61
CA ASN A 42 -3.68 15.69 6.92
C ASN A 42 -3.58 14.56 7.97
N TYR A 43 -2.46 14.46 8.68
CA TYR A 43 -2.17 13.40 9.66
C TYR A 43 -3.31 13.13 10.64
N ASP A 44 -3.91 14.17 11.21
CA ASP A 44 -4.99 14.03 12.19
C ASP A 44 -6.21 13.30 11.62
N THR A 45 -6.53 13.51 10.35
CA THR A 45 -7.63 12.80 9.68
C THR A 45 -7.38 11.29 9.66
N TYR A 46 -6.19 10.84 9.28
CA TYR A 46 -5.87 9.41 9.24
C TYR A 46 -5.83 8.79 10.62
N ARG A 47 -5.25 9.51 11.59
CA ARG A 47 -5.20 9.12 13.00
C ARG A 47 -6.60 8.93 13.57
N GLU A 48 -7.49 9.91 13.41
CA GLU A 48 -8.87 9.85 13.91
C GLU A 48 -9.67 8.68 13.32
N ILE A 49 -9.53 8.42 12.01
CA ILE A 49 -10.15 7.25 11.36
C ILE A 49 -9.65 5.95 12.01
N ALA A 50 -8.36 5.84 12.24
CA ALA A 50 -7.77 4.64 12.81
C ALA A 50 -8.11 4.48 14.31
N GLU A 51 -8.11 5.56 15.09
CA GLU A 51 -8.45 5.52 16.51
C GLU A 51 -9.91 5.11 16.76
N ALA A 52 -10.83 5.55 15.88
CA ALA A 52 -12.24 5.21 15.94
C ALA A 52 -12.55 3.73 15.62
N ASN A 53 -11.61 3.00 15.02
CA ASN A 53 -11.83 1.64 14.52
C ASN A 53 -10.64 0.73 14.88
N PRO A 54 -10.82 -0.29 15.74
CA PRO A 54 -9.71 -1.13 16.21
C PRO A 54 -8.98 -1.86 15.08
N GLU A 55 -9.67 -2.23 14.00
CA GLU A 55 -9.12 -2.97 12.84
C GLU A 55 -8.42 -2.08 11.83
N ILE A 56 -8.49 -0.75 11.96
CA ILE A 56 -7.90 0.20 11.00
C ILE A 56 -6.57 0.71 11.51
N PHE A 57 -5.58 0.71 10.64
CA PHE A 57 -4.26 1.31 10.79
C PHE A 57 -4.06 2.39 9.73
N PHE A 58 -2.98 3.16 9.83
CA PHE A 58 -2.69 4.21 8.87
C PHE A 58 -1.19 4.32 8.59
N THR A 59 -0.86 5.06 7.55
CA THR A 59 0.50 5.44 7.17
C THR A 59 0.70 6.95 7.30
N VAL A 60 1.95 7.40 7.26
CA VAL A 60 2.31 8.82 7.21
C VAL A 60 3.26 9.08 6.06
N GLY A 61 2.87 9.97 5.15
CA GLY A 61 3.67 10.31 3.98
C GLY A 61 2.98 11.24 3.01
N THR A 62 3.72 11.63 1.98
CA THR A 62 3.30 12.56 0.93
C THR A 62 3.34 11.87 -0.43
N HIS A 63 2.18 11.72 -1.05
CA HIS A 63 2.03 11.14 -2.39
C HIS A 63 2.84 11.94 -3.44
N PRO A 64 3.46 11.31 -4.45
CA PRO A 64 4.28 12.01 -5.45
C PRO A 64 3.57 13.15 -6.16
N HIS A 65 2.24 13.10 -6.34
CA HIS A 65 1.48 14.22 -6.91
C HIS A 65 1.56 15.51 -6.09
N ARG A 66 1.85 15.42 -4.80
CA ARG A 66 1.87 16.50 -3.83
C ARG A 66 3.27 16.76 -3.25
N ALA A 67 4.30 16.09 -3.77
CA ALA A 67 5.65 16.14 -3.21
C ALA A 67 6.18 17.58 -3.04
N HIS A 68 5.92 18.47 -4.00
CA HIS A 68 6.37 19.87 -3.95
C HIS A 68 5.70 20.69 -2.84
N GLU A 69 4.60 20.23 -2.26
CA GLU A 69 3.86 20.95 -1.21
C GLU A 69 4.43 20.71 0.19
N GLU A 70 5.21 19.64 0.38
CA GLU A 70 5.70 19.19 1.69
C GLU A 70 7.21 18.90 1.72
N LEU A 71 8.01 19.55 0.85
CA LEU A 71 9.47 19.42 0.90
C LEU A 71 10.08 20.01 2.18
N ASP A 72 9.36 20.92 2.83
CA ASP A 72 9.73 21.52 4.12
C ASP A 72 9.52 20.57 5.32
N VAL A 73 8.73 19.50 5.18
CA VAL A 73 8.57 18.49 6.23
C VAL A 73 9.85 17.67 6.34
N SER A 74 10.46 17.64 7.52
CA SER A 74 11.73 16.93 7.73
C SER A 74 11.54 15.44 7.99
N VAL A 75 12.63 14.67 7.86
CA VAL A 75 12.66 13.22 8.20
C VAL A 75 12.26 13.02 9.66
N GLU A 76 12.80 13.84 10.57
CA GLU A 76 12.53 13.76 12.00
C GLU A 76 11.05 13.97 12.31
N GLU A 77 10.38 14.86 11.59
CA GLU A 77 8.94 15.08 11.76
C GLU A 77 8.13 13.86 11.29
N ILE A 78 8.47 13.26 10.14
CA ILE A 78 7.83 12.03 9.67
C ILE A 78 8.02 10.91 10.70
N VAL A 79 9.25 10.71 11.19
CA VAL A 79 9.58 9.71 12.21
C VAL A 79 8.82 9.97 13.50
N ARG A 80 8.69 11.22 13.95
CA ARG A 80 7.92 11.59 15.14
C ARG A 80 6.45 11.22 14.99
N LEU A 81 5.82 11.55 13.88
CA LEU A 81 4.42 11.19 13.59
C LEU A 81 4.21 9.68 13.50
N ALA A 82 5.19 8.96 12.96
CA ALA A 82 5.18 7.50 12.83
C ALA A 82 5.24 6.74 14.17
N GLN A 83 5.54 7.42 15.31
CA GLN A 83 5.53 6.79 16.65
C GLN A 83 4.12 6.39 17.11
N HIS A 84 3.06 6.95 16.54
CA HIS A 84 1.70 6.62 16.93
C HIS A 84 1.44 5.10 16.82
N PRO A 85 0.82 4.46 17.84
CA PRO A 85 0.64 3.00 17.87
C PRO A 85 -0.04 2.41 16.64
N LYS A 86 -0.97 3.14 16.04
CA LYS A 86 -1.70 2.71 14.84
C LYS A 86 -1.07 3.16 13.51
N CYS A 87 0.01 3.94 13.54
CA CYS A 87 0.80 4.23 12.36
C CYS A 87 1.77 3.06 12.12
N ILE A 88 1.55 2.31 11.05
CA ILE A 88 2.29 1.07 10.77
C ILE A 88 3.18 1.13 9.53
N GLY A 89 3.19 2.25 8.82
CA GLY A 89 3.99 2.42 7.62
C GLY A 89 4.29 3.88 7.31
N ILE A 90 5.32 4.08 6.51
CA ILE A 90 5.68 5.37 5.90
C ILE A 90 5.12 5.42 4.48
N GLY A 91 4.62 6.56 4.06
CA GLY A 91 4.07 6.70 2.71
C GLY A 91 2.55 6.94 2.75
N GLU A 92 1.99 7.06 1.59
CA GLU A 92 2.46 6.72 0.25
C GLU A 92 3.50 7.75 -0.24
N ALA A 93 4.59 7.29 -0.84
CA ALA A 93 5.59 8.14 -1.48
C ALA A 93 6.19 7.42 -2.69
N GLY A 94 6.84 8.14 -3.59
CA GLY A 94 7.44 7.53 -4.77
C GLY A 94 7.44 8.45 -5.99
N LEU A 95 7.23 7.88 -7.18
CA LEU A 95 7.34 8.59 -8.46
C LEU A 95 6.11 8.35 -9.34
N ASP A 96 5.56 9.41 -9.92
CA ASP A 96 4.49 9.35 -10.93
C ASP A 96 4.86 10.27 -12.11
N TYR A 97 5.36 9.67 -13.17
CA TYR A 97 5.74 10.38 -14.39
C TYR A 97 4.62 10.35 -15.45
N PHE A 98 3.53 9.65 -15.18
CA PHE A 98 2.36 9.64 -16.03
C PHE A 98 1.54 10.92 -15.88
N TYR A 99 1.15 11.25 -14.64
CA TYR A 99 0.39 12.46 -14.37
C TYR A 99 1.28 13.69 -14.21
N ASP A 100 2.50 13.50 -13.74
CA ASP A 100 3.56 14.53 -13.61
C ASP A 100 3.09 15.82 -12.88
N LYS A 101 2.22 15.64 -11.84
CA LYS A 101 1.56 16.75 -11.15
C LYS A 101 2.50 17.54 -10.24
N SER A 102 3.60 16.93 -9.81
CA SER A 102 4.67 17.57 -9.05
C SER A 102 5.96 17.50 -9.87
N PRO A 103 6.82 18.52 -9.85
CA PRO A 103 8.10 18.46 -10.54
C PRO A 103 8.90 17.19 -10.17
N ARG A 104 9.45 16.48 -11.15
CA ARG A 104 10.19 15.23 -10.92
C ARG A 104 11.33 15.35 -9.91
N PRO A 105 12.12 16.45 -9.88
CA PRO A 105 13.10 16.64 -8.81
C PRO A 105 12.49 16.64 -7.41
N ALA A 106 11.31 17.26 -7.23
CA ALA A 106 10.60 17.26 -5.95
C ALA A 106 10.06 15.88 -5.58
N GLN A 107 9.55 15.12 -6.58
CA GLN A 107 9.14 13.73 -6.35
C GLN A 107 10.33 12.86 -5.88
N ARG A 108 11.49 12.96 -6.54
CA ARG A 108 12.71 12.22 -6.17
C ARG A 108 13.20 12.61 -4.77
N GLU A 109 13.26 13.90 -4.45
CA GLU A 109 13.63 14.40 -3.13
C GLU A 109 12.69 13.87 -2.05
N GLY A 110 11.37 14.00 -2.28
CA GLY A 110 10.34 13.47 -1.39
C GLY A 110 10.47 11.96 -1.19
N PHE A 111 10.68 11.20 -2.27
CA PHE A 111 10.85 9.75 -2.21
C PHE A 111 12.05 9.34 -1.35
N ILE A 112 13.24 9.92 -1.60
CA ILE A 112 14.46 9.65 -0.82
C ILE A 112 14.26 10.02 0.66
N LYS A 113 13.59 11.13 0.95
CA LYS A 113 13.24 11.55 2.30
C LYS A 113 12.37 10.51 3.02
N HIS A 114 11.36 9.95 2.35
CA HIS A 114 10.50 8.91 2.92
C HIS A 114 11.24 7.58 3.11
N ILE A 115 12.18 7.23 2.22
CA ILE A 115 13.08 6.08 2.42
C ILE A 115 13.92 6.27 3.69
N ALA A 116 14.49 7.46 3.89
CA ALA A 116 15.25 7.77 5.10
C ALA A 116 14.37 7.64 6.36
N ALA A 117 13.13 8.16 6.33
CA ALA A 117 12.19 8.03 7.44
C ALA A 117 11.79 6.57 7.72
N ALA A 118 11.60 5.76 6.66
CA ALA A 118 11.33 4.32 6.81
C ALA A 118 12.51 3.59 7.48
N ARG A 119 13.72 3.90 7.06
CA ARG A 119 14.95 3.34 7.66
C ARG A 119 15.09 3.72 9.12
N GLU A 120 14.86 4.99 9.48
CA GLU A 120 15.02 5.49 10.83
C GLU A 120 13.91 4.99 11.78
N SER A 121 12.67 4.96 11.30
CA SER A 121 11.53 4.48 12.09
C SER A 121 11.45 2.95 12.20
N GLY A 122 12.10 2.23 11.28
CA GLY A 122 11.95 0.77 11.14
C GLY A 122 10.59 0.35 10.58
N LEU A 123 9.76 1.29 10.11
CA LEU A 123 8.47 0.98 9.50
C LEU A 123 8.62 0.77 7.99
N PRO A 124 7.78 -0.08 7.37
CA PRO A 124 7.82 -0.31 5.93
C PRO A 124 7.38 0.93 5.14
N LEU A 125 7.99 1.11 3.97
CA LEU A 125 7.62 2.14 3.02
C LEU A 125 6.56 1.62 2.04
N VAL A 126 5.49 2.38 1.83
CA VAL A 126 4.49 2.17 0.77
C VAL A 126 4.88 3.00 -0.44
N ILE A 127 5.23 2.32 -1.53
CA ILE A 127 5.83 2.94 -2.72
C ILE A 127 4.82 3.02 -3.86
N HIS A 128 4.57 4.23 -4.34
CA HIS A 128 3.92 4.51 -5.61
C HIS A 128 4.94 4.55 -6.74
N SER A 129 4.66 3.84 -7.84
CA SER A 129 5.48 3.94 -9.06
C SER A 129 4.58 3.88 -10.30
N ARG A 130 4.64 4.90 -11.14
CA ARG A 130 3.90 4.94 -12.40
C ARG A 130 4.70 5.63 -13.50
N ASP A 131 4.96 4.88 -14.59
CA ASP A 131 5.80 5.32 -15.72
C ASP A 131 7.20 5.82 -15.28
N ALA A 132 7.73 5.26 -14.16
CA ALA A 132 8.97 5.67 -13.52
C ALA A 132 9.85 4.47 -13.11
N ASP A 133 9.71 3.33 -13.76
CA ASP A 133 10.28 2.05 -13.35
C ASP A 133 11.79 2.11 -13.12
N GLU A 134 12.56 2.66 -14.08
CA GLU A 134 14.02 2.71 -13.97
C GLU A 134 14.49 3.62 -12.84
N ASP A 135 13.92 4.81 -12.72
CA ASP A 135 14.26 5.73 -11.64
C ASP A 135 13.87 5.15 -10.27
N THR A 136 12.69 4.50 -10.19
CA THR A 136 12.24 3.83 -8.97
C THR A 136 13.21 2.72 -8.57
N ALA A 137 13.56 1.81 -9.49
CA ALA A 137 14.46 0.70 -9.20
C ALA A 137 15.85 1.20 -8.80
N SER A 138 16.41 2.16 -9.53
CA SER A 138 17.74 2.73 -9.27
C SER A 138 17.82 3.40 -7.90
N ILE A 139 16.80 4.21 -7.52
CA ILE A 139 16.75 4.84 -6.20
C ILE A 139 16.66 3.78 -5.08
N LEU A 140 15.81 2.78 -5.25
CA LEU A 140 15.64 1.72 -4.25
C LEU A 140 16.92 0.93 -4.03
N GLU A 141 17.63 0.56 -5.10
CA GLU A 141 18.89 -0.15 -5.01
C GLU A 141 19.98 0.72 -4.36
N GLU A 142 20.13 1.97 -4.78
CA GLU A 142 21.08 2.91 -4.21
C GLU A 142 20.83 3.13 -2.71
N GLU A 143 19.59 3.38 -2.33
CA GLU A 143 19.22 3.62 -0.93
C GLU A 143 19.32 2.34 -0.08
N MET A 144 19.08 1.15 -0.65
CA MET A 144 19.30 -0.12 0.04
C MET A 144 20.80 -0.34 0.35
N HIS A 145 21.70 0.09 -0.54
CA HIS A 145 23.16 0.05 -0.27
C HIS A 145 23.58 1.02 0.85
N ARG A 146 22.89 2.14 1.03
CA ARG A 146 23.15 3.09 2.12
C ARG A 146 22.69 2.56 3.48
N GLY A 147 21.65 1.74 3.48
CA GLY A 147 21.12 1.12 4.69
C GLY A 147 19.79 0.41 4.42
N ALA A 148 19.62 -0.76 5.02
CA ALA A 148 18.45 -1.60 4.82
C ALA A 148 17.15 -0.92 5.30
N PHE A 149 16.07 -1.13 4.55
CA PHE A 149 14.70 -0.80 4.89
C PHE A 149 13.76 -1.83 4.28
N THR A 150 12.51 -1.86 4.72
CA THR A 150 11.48 -2.72 4.14
C THR A 150 10.46 -1.88 3.38
N ALA A 151 9.89 -2.44 2.30
CA ALA A 151 8.92 -1.70 1.50
C ALA A 151 8.01 -2.61 0.67
N VAL A 152 6.94 -2.02 0.14
CA VAL A 152 6.05 -2.62 -0.84
C VAL A 152 5.85 -1.67 -2.03
N LEU A 153 6.02 -2.19 -3.24
CA LEU A 153 5.49 -1.54 -4.44
C LEU A 153 3.98 -1.77 -4.46
N HIS A 154 3.21 -0.75 -4.07
CA HIS A 154 1.77 -0.84 -4.03
C HIS A 154 1.16 -0.71 -5.42
N CYS A 155 -0.06 -1.22 -5.60
CA CYS A 155 -0.84 -1.11 -6.84
C CYS A 155 0.00 -1.37 -8.10
N PHE A 156 0.83 -2.43 -8.06
CA PHE A 156 1.87 -2.67 -9.05
C PHE A 156 1.30 -2.75 -10.46
N THR A 157 1.78 -1.89 -11.34
CA THR A 157 1.47 -1.85 -12.78
C THR A 157 2.72 -1.65 -13.63
N GLY A 158 3.90 -1.71 -13.02
CA GLY A 158 5.19 -1.59 -13.69
C GLY A 158 5.60 -2.83 -14.49
N GLY A 159 6.76 -2.78 -15.10
CA GLY A 159 7.33 -3.86 -15.90
C GLY A 159 7.96 -4.99 -15.05
N ALA A 160 8.19 -6.13 -15.69
CA ALA A 160 8.80 -7.32 -15.05
C ALA A 160 10.18 -7.03 -14.46
N ASP A 161 10.94 -6.09 -15.04
CA ASP A 161 12.26 -5.74 -14.56
C ASP A 161 12.20 -5.05 -13.20
N LEU A 162 11.32 -4.07 -13.01
CA LEU A 162 11.11 -3.42 -11.72
C LEU A 162 10.70 -4.44 -10.65
N ALA A 163 9.76 -5.34 -10.98
CA ALA A 163 9.32 -6.39 -10.03
C ALA A 163 10.48 -7.29 -9.60
N ARG A 164 11.31 -7.77 -10.56
CA ARG A 164 12.46 -8.63 -10.27
C ARG A 164 13.51 -7.91 -9.41
N ARG A 165 13.86 -6.66 -9.75
CA ARG A 165 14.85 -5.85 -9.00
C ARG A 165 14.37 -5.57 -7.58
N ALA A 166 13.10 -5.21 -7.40
CA ALA A 166 12.50 -4.98 -6.09
C ALA A 166 12.53 -6.27 -5.22
N VAL A 167 12.12 -7.40 -5.78
CA VAL A 167 12.15 -8.70 -5.09
C VAL A 167 13.59 -9.11 -4.74
N ALA A 168 14.56 -8.87 -5.63
CA ALA A 168 15.96 -9.21 -5.42
C ALA A 168 16.58 -8.49 -4.19
N ILE A 169 16.11 -7.28 -3.89
CA ILE A 169 16.51 -6.53 -2.68
C ILE A 169 15.53 -6.73 -1.50
N GLY A 170 14.64 -7.73 -1.58
CA GLY A 170 13.79 -8.19 -0.49
C GLY A 170 12.46 -7.45 -0.33
N LEU A 171 12.06 -6.60 -1.27
CA LEU A 171 10.81 -5.84 -1.21
C LEU A 171 9.60 -6.69 -1.59
N TYR A 172 8.42 -6.22 -1.22
CA TYR A 172 7.13 -6.82 -1.56
C TYR A 172 6.52 -6.15 -2.80
N VAL A 173 5.66 -6.91 -3.48
CA VAL A 173 4.85 -6.43 -4.62
C VAL A 173 3.39 -6.67 -4.32
N SER A 174 2.57 -5.64 -4.41
CA SER A 174 1.14 -5.72 -4.13
C SER A 174 0.31 -5.52 -5.40
N PHE A 175 -0.71 -6.33 -5.55
CA PHE A 175 -1.63 -6.29 -6.68
C PHE A 175 -3.00 -5.79 -6.26
N SER A 176 -3.54 -4.84 -7.03
CA SER A 176 -4.87 -4.27 -6.85
C SER A 176 -5.89 -4.84 -7.85
N GLY A 177 -7.08 -4.27 -7.89
CA GLY A 177 -8.14 -4.66 -8.83
C GLY A 177 -7.72 -4.70 -10.30
N VAL A 178 -6.64 -4.01 -10.67
CA VAL A 178 -6.08 -3.98 -12.04
C VAL A 178 -5.72 -5.37 -12.56
N ILE A 179 -5.29 -6.30 -11.69
CA ILE A 179 -4.95 -7.69 -12.08
C ILE A 179 -6.16 -8.43 -12.66
N THR A 180 -7.39 -8.02 -12.30
CA THR A 180 -8.63 -8.66 -12.76
C THR A 180 -9.05 -8.19 -14.16
N PHE A 181 -8.47 -7.09 -14.67
CA PHE A 181 -8.90 -6.49 -15.94
C PHE A 181 -8.57 -7.40 -17.12
N LYS A 182 -9.53 -7.54 -18.05
CA LYS A 182 -9.47 -8.52 -19.16
C LYS A 182 -8.20 -8.43 -20.01
N LYS A 183 -7.66 -7.22 -20.23
CA LYS A 183 -6.50 -6.99 -21.10
C LYS A 183 -5.15 -6.98 -20.36
N ASN A 184 -5.08 -7.42 -19.11
CA ASN A 184 -3.87 -7.34 -18.28
C ASN A 184 -3.13 -8.68 -18.12
N ASP A 185 -3.03 -9.46 -19.22
CA ASP A 185 -2.28 -10.73 -19.21
C ASP A 185 -0.80 -10.54 -18.85
N ALA A 186 -0.20 -9.43 -19.30
CA ALA A 186 1.18 -9.10 -18.96
C ALA A 186 1.37 -8.91 -17.44
N LEU A 187 0.44 -8.23 -16.77
CA LEU A 187 0.50 -8.06 -15.32
C LEU A 187 0.32 -9.39 -14.58
N ARG A 188 -0.59 -10.26 -15.08
CA ARG A 188 -0.78 -11.60 -14.53
C ARG A 188 0.46 -12.48 -14.71
N ALA A 189 1.17 -12.36 -15.83
CA ALA A 189 2.43 -13.06 -16.04
C ALA A 189 3.50 -12.60 -15.03
N ILE A 190 3.62 -11.30 -14.78
CA ILE A 190 4.51 -10.76 -13.73
C ILE A 190 4.10 -11.29 -12.35
N ALA A 191 2.80 -11.23 -12.04
CA ALA A 191 2.31 -11.73 -10.76
C ALA A 191 2.60 -13.23 -10.56
N ALA A 192 2.58 -14.04 -11.63
CA ALA A 192 2.96 -15.45 -11.55
C ALA A 192 4.42 -15.66 -11.12
N GLU A 193 5.33 -14.78 -11.53
CA GLU A 193 6.77 -14.86 -11.22
C GLU A 193 7.13 -14.33 -9.81
N VAL A 194 6.38 -13.37 -9.24
CA VAL A 194 6.66 -12.86 -7.89
C VAL A 194 6.60 -13.99 -6.87
N PRO A 195 7.60 -14.21 -6.01
CA PRO A 195 7.57 -15.27 -4.99
C PRO A 195 6.37 -15.14 -4.04
N MET A 196 5.83 -16.27 -3.61
CA MET A 196 4.65 -16.32 -2.71
C MET A 196 4.88 -15.56 -1.40
N ASP A 197 6.10 -15.55 -0.89
CA ASP A 197 6.48 -14.84 0.35
C ASP A 197 6.75 -13.34 0.16
N ARG A 198 6.54 -12.81 -1.06
CA ARG A 198 6.73 -11.39 -1.42
C ARG A 198 5.50 -10.75 -2.03
N VAL A 199 4.38 -11.47 -2.10
CA VAL A 199 3.16 -10.97 -2.73
C VAL A 199 2.13 -10.49 -1.71
N LEU A 200 1.45 -9.38 -2.03
CA LEU A 200 0.34 -8.81 -1.27
C LEU A 200 -0.85 -8.51 -2.19
N VAL A 201 -2.01 -8.26 -1.60
CA VAL A 201 -3.24 -7.82 -2.28
C VAL A 201 -3.83 -6.61 -1.58
N GLU A 202 -4.44 -5.74 -2.38
CA GLU A 202 -5.06 -4.49 -1.92
C GLU A 202 -6.22 -4.09 -2.81
N THR A 203 -6.94 -3.01 -2.45
CA THR A 203 -7.96 -2.44 -3.33
C THR A 203 -7.51 -1.18 -4.04
N ASP A 204 -6.77 -0.30 -3.39
CA ASP A 204 -6.57 1.10 -3.77
C ASP A 204 -7.92 1.87 -3.86
N ALA A 205 -8.87 1.48 -3.02
CA ALA A 205 -10.21 2.10 -3.01
C ALA A 205 -10.13 3.59 -2.60
N PRO A 206 -10.88 4.47 -3.29
CA PRO A 206 -12.07 4.22 -4.13
C PRO A 206 -11.78 3.93 -5.60
N PHE A 207 -10.51 3.79 -6.00
CA PHE A 207 -10.07 3.62 -7.38
C PHE A 207 -10.04 2.15 -7.80
N LEU A 208 -9.90 1.90 -9.12
CA LEU A 208 -9.50 0.61 -9.70
C LEU A 208 -10.38 -0.58 -9.32
N ALA A 209 -11.71 -0.38 -9.19
CA ALA A 209 -12.64 -1.46 -8.86
C ALA A 209 -12.39 -2.71 -9.72
N PRO A 210 -12.25 -3.90 -9.11
CA PRO A 210 -12.01 -5.15 -9.83
C PRO A 210 -13.23 -5.58 -10.65
N GLU A 211 -13.04 -6.48 -11.61
CA GLU A 211 -14.16 -7.20 -12.20
C GLU A 211 -14.89 -8.04 -11.12
N PRO A 212 -16.22 -8.08 -11.10
CA PRO A 212 -17.17 -7.56 -12.09
C PRO A 212 -17.62 -6.10 -11.83
N PHE A 213 -16.99 -5.38 -10.92
CA PHE A 213 -17.39 -4.03 -10.50
C PHE A 213 -16.66 -2.91 -11.26
N ARG A 214 -15.88 -3.24 -12.28
CA ARG A 214 -15.14 -2.24 -13.06
C ARG A 214 -16.04 -1.11 -13.54
N GLY A 215 -15.56 0.15 -13.38
CA GLY A 215 -16.30 1.36 -13.71
C GLY A 215 -17.23 1.84 -12.60
N LYS A 216 -17.33 1.13 -11.49
CA LYS A 216 -18.00 1.56 -10.25
C LYS A 216 -16.97 2.05 -9.24
N ARG A 217 -17.44 2.68 -8.17
CA ARG A 217 -16.63 3.01 -7.00
C ARG A 217 -16.10 1.71 -6.37
N ASN A 218 -14.80 1.67 -6.10
CA ASN A 218 -14.17 0.56 -5.38
C ASN A 218 -14.39 0.71 -3.87
N GLU A 219 -14.30 -0.39 -3.15
CA GLU A 219 -14.32 -0.42 -1.69
C GLU A 219 -13.48 -1.59 -1.14
N PRO A 220 -13.00 -1.54 0.11
CA PRO A 220 -12.15 -2.57 0.70
C PRO A 220 -12.73 -3.98 0.65
N ALA A 221 -14.06 -4.13 0.68
CA ALA A 221 -14.73 -5.42 0.53
C ALA A 221 -14.35 -6.14 -0.78
N TYR A 222 -13.95 -5.42 -1.81
CA TYR A 222 -13.66 -5.99 -3.14
C TYR A 222 -12.27 -6.59 -3.26
N VAL A 223 -11.40 -6.49 -2.24
CA VAL A 223 -10.10 -7.15 -2.23
C VAL A 223 -10.20 -8.67 -2.45
N VAL A 224 -11.33 -9.28 -2.09
CA VAL A 224 -11.61 -10.70 -2.32
C VAL A 224 -11.52 -11.09 -3.80
N HIS A 225 -11.91 -10.19 -4.72
CA HIS A 225 -11.84 -10.44 -6.16
C HIS A 225 -10.41 -10.34 -6.69
N THR A 226 -9.62 -9.43 -6.15
CA THR A 226 -8.18 -9.34 -6.41
C THR A 226 -7.47 -10.61 -5.94
N ALA A 227 -7.72 -11.02 -4.70
CA ALA A 227 -7.16 -12.23 -4.11
C ALA A 227 -7.54 -13.50 -4.92
N ALA A 228 -8.82 -13.67 -5.26
CA ALA A 228 -9.28 -14.81 -6.07
C ALA A 228 -8.62 -14.84 -7.47
N THR A 229 -8.35 -13.69 -8.07
CA THR A 229 -7.63 -13.63 -9.34
C THR A 229 -6.17 -14.01 -9.16
N LEU A 230 -5.52 -13.50 -8.11
CA LEU A 230 -4.14 -13.84 -7.79
C LEU A 230 -4.00 -15.34 -7.46
N ALA A 231 -4.96 -15.95 -6.75
CA ALA A 231 -4.99 -17.38 -6.48
C ALA A 231 -4.96 -18.21 -7.78
N ARG A 232 -5.82 -17.84 -8.74
CA ARG A 232 -5.83 -18.49 -10.08
C ARG A 232 -4.49 -18.32 -10.82
N VAL A 233 -3.89 -17.13 -10.75
CA VAL A 233 -2.59 -16.85 -11.38
C VAL A 233 -1.49 -17.69 -10.76
N LYS A 234 -1.53 -17.88 -9.43
CA LYS A 234 -0.55 -18.68 -8.67
C LYS A 234 -0.84 -20.19 -8.72
N GLY A 235 -2.00 -20.61 -9.20
CA GLY A 235 -2.39 -22.03 -9.21
C GLY A 235 -2.65 -22.60 -7.81
N VAL A 236 -3.09 -21.78 -6.88
CA VAL A 236 -3.41 -22.13 -5.48
C VAL A 236 -4.88 -21.87 -5.16
N SER A 237 -5.36 -22.32 -3.99
CA SER A 237 -6.71 -22.03 -3.54
C SER A 237 -6.87 -20.57 -3.03
N ASP A 238 -8.11 -20.08 -3.01
CA ASP A 238 -8.46 -18.79 -2.44
C ASP A 238 -8.09 -18.71 -0.94
N GLU A 239 -8.18 -19.83 -0.22
CA GLU A 239 -7.80 -19.91 1.18
C GLU A 239 -6.28 -19.81 1.37
N GLU A 240 -5.52 -20.47 0.52
CA GLU A 240 -4.05 -20.43 0.55
C GLU A 240 -3.54 -19.01 0.25
N ILE A 241 -4.04 -18.35 -0.79
CA ILE A 241 -3.61 -16.99 -1.12
C ILE A 241 -3.99 -16.01 -0.02
N ALA A 242 -5.19 -16.14 0.59
CA ALA A 242 -5.61 -15.33 1.70
C ALA A 242 -4.69 -15.50 2.92
N THR A 243 -4.29 -16.73 3.21
CA THR A 243 -3.37 -17.05 4.30
C THR A 243 -1.99 -16.45 4.04
N VAL A 244 -1.42 -16.70 2.86
CA VAL A 244 -0.07 -16.24 2.51
C VAL A 244 0.01 -14.72 2.49
N THR A 245 -0.94 -14.03 1.85
CA THR A 245 -0.92 -12.57 1.77
C THR A 245 -1.14 -11.91 3.13
N THR A 246 -1.95 -12.51 4.00
CA THR A 246 -2.13 -12.05 5.39
C THR A 246 -0.87 -12.26 6.22
N GLU A 247 -0.18 -13.39 6.09
CA GLU A 247 1.11 -13.62 6.75
C GLU A 247 2.19 -12.66 6.25
N ASN A 248 2.22 -12.39 4.94
CA ASN A 248 3.13 -11.41 4.34
C ASN A 248 2.83 -10.00 4.86
N PHE A 249 1.56 -9.63 5.02
CA PHE A 249 1.18 -8.37 5.66
C PHE A 249 1.79 -8.24 7.05
N TYR A 250 1.64 -9.23 7.91
CA TYR A 250 2.20 -9.16 9.28
C TYR A 250 3.73 -9.26 9.34
N ARG A 251 4.38 -9.84 8.33
CA ARG A 251 5.85 -9.77 8.21
C ARG A 251 6.32 -8.38 7.82
N LEU A 252 5.64 -7.74 6.87
CA LEU A 252 5.98 -6.40 6.40
C LEU A 252 5.61 -5.35 7.46
N TYR A 253 4.37 -5.37 7.93
CA TYR A 253 3.85 -4.41 8.91
C TYR A 253 3.95 -4.99 10.33
N ALA A 254 5.18 -5.27 10.78
CA ALA A 254 5.43 -5.96 12.05
C ALA A 254 4.88 -5.24 13.29
N LYS A 255 4.62 -3.93 13.20
CA LYS A 255 3.98 -3.14 14.26
C LYS A 255 2.48 -3.41 14.38
N ALA A 256 1.82 -3.96 13.34
CA ALA A 256 0.41 -4.30 13.39
C ALA A 256 0.17 -5.55 14.27
N PRO A 257 -0.69 -5.47 15.30
CA PRO A 257 -0.96 -6.62 16.17
C PRO A 257 -1.77 -7.70 15.41
N ARG A 258 -1.38 -8.98 15.57
CA ARG A 258 -2.10 -10.11 14.98
C ARG A 258 -3.49 -10.31 15.59
N THR A 259 -3.62 -10.04 16.89
CA THR A 259 -4.89 -10.04 17.62
C THR A 259 -5.26 -8.63 18.01
N LEU A 260 -6.53 -8.27 17.82
CA LEU A 260 -7.05 -7.04 18.42
C LEU A 260 -7.29 -7.33 19.90
N GLU A 261 -6.73 -6.49 20.78
CA GLU A 261 -7.18 -6.50 22.17
C GLU A 261 -8.68 -6.20 22.17
N SER A 262 -9.47 -7.04 22.82
CA SER A 262 -10.87 -6.75 23.05
C SER A 262 -10.91 -5.41 23.78
N ALA A 263 -11.58 -4.39 23.20
CA ALA A 263 -11.82 -3.15 23.90
C ALA A 263 -12.40 -3.54 25.26
N ALA A 264 -11.63 -3.29 26.33
CA ALA A 264 -12.13 -3.49 27.67
C ALA A 264 -13.36 -2.60 27.83
N ALA A 265 -14.51 -3.24 28.08
CA ALA A 265 -15.80 -2.58 28.24
C ALA A 265 -15.80 -1.65 29.48
#